data_cf724f14b7267df7e7f93f3288719638
#
_entry.id   cf724f14b7267df7e7f93f3288719638
#
_cell.length_a   1.000
_cell.length_b   1.000
_cell.length_c   1.000
_cell.angle_alpha   90.00
_cell.angle_beta   90.00
_cell.angle_gamma   90.00
#
_symmetry.space_group_name_H-M   'P 1'
#
loop_
_entity.id
_entity.type
_entity.pdbx_description
1 polymer ?
#
loop_
_entity_poly.entity_id
_entity_poly.type
_entity_poly.pdbx_seq_one_letter_code
_entity_poly.pdbx_strand_id
1 'polypeptide(L)'
;GDSLVTFSVVDDETGARSEIRKKIAFVRHNRPVDNKKVDGFISIIASGKYEKAYPIIVIEAEKAFAKGYEVQNLKGEKLTQEEAKEYFCILDGQHRSKAFAKLNITSGNTYTIPNVHVKEVENIGEYLVDINGVGTSWSQKDRVTVAALTTDDELFTNVVELLDEGFNQSTAMLIFTGKKLSNGQINHALKGEEVT
;
A
#
# COMPACT_ATOMS: atom_id res chain seq x y z
N GLY A 1 -8.34 -11.42 16.15
CA GLY A 1 -8.28 -11.60 14.71
C GLY A 1 -8.69 -10.34 13.96
N ASP A 2 -8.31 -10.24 12.72
CA ASP A 2 -8.72 -9.11 11.87
C ASP A 2 -10.23 -9.11 11.66
N SER A 3 -10.83 -7.94 11.75
CA SER A 3 -12.27 -7.80 11.59
C SER A 3 -12.66 -7.73 10.12
N LEU A 4 -13.78 -8.37 9.77
CA LEU A 4 -14.41 -8.20 8.46
C LEU A 4 -14.91 -6.76 8.29
N VAL A 5 -14.66 -6.20 7.12
CA VAL A 5 -15.14 -4.89 6.71
C VAL A 5 -16.05 -5.06 5.49
N THR A 6 -17.11 -4.28 5.42
CA THR A 6 -18.00 -4.25 4.26
C THR A 6 -17.48 -3.23 3.25
N PHE A 7 -17.23 -3.69 2.03
CA PHE A 7 -16.82 -2.87 0.90
C PHE A 7 -17.98 -2.72 -0.07
N SER A 8 -18.35 -1.49 -0.42
CA SER A 8 -19.27 -1.20 -1.52
C SER A 8 -18.47 -1.19 -2.82
N VAL A 9 -18.48 -2.32 -3.53
CA VAL A 9 -17.71 -2.52 -4.75
C VAL A 9 -18.51 -2.05 -5.96
N VAL A 10 -17.86 -1.26 -6.81
CA VAL A 10 -18.44 -0.74 -8.05
C VAL A 10 -17.87 -1.53 -9.22
N ASP A 11 -18.78 -2.07 -10.07
CA ASP A 11 -18.39 -2.62 -11.36
C ASP A 11 -18.07 -1.49 -12.33
N ASP A 12 -16.86 -1.46 -12.87
CA ASP A 12 -16.39 -0.37 -13.74
C ASP A 12 -17.12 -0.35 -15.11
N GLU A 13 -17.68 -1.49 -15.55
CA GLU A 13 -18.38 -1.58 -16.84
C GLU A 13 -19.84 -1.20 -16.74
N THR A 14 -20.52 -1.66 -15.69
CA THR A 14 -21.98 -1.49 -15.53
C THR A 14 -22.38 -0.40 -14.56
N GLY A 15 -21.47 0.04 -13.69
CA GLY A 15 -21.75 0.93 -12.56
C GLY A 15 -22.56 0.27 -11.44
N ALA A 16 -22.85 -1.03 -11.54
CA ALA A 16 -23.56 -1.77 -10.51
C ALA A 16 -22.73 -1.84 -9.22
N ARG A 17 -23.42 -1.76 -8.07
CA ARG A 17 -22.81 -1.84 -6.75
C ARG A 17 -23.15 -3.15 -6.08
N SER A 18 -22.16 -3.73 -5.41
CA SER A 18 -22.33 -4.92 -4.57
C SER A 18 -21.58 -4.77 -3.26
N GLU A 19 -22.10 -5.34 -2.19
CA GLU A 19 -21.44 -5.35 -0.90
C GLU A 19 -20.66 -6.66 -0.73
N ILE A 20 -19.37 -6.54 -0.47
CA ILE A 20 -18.45 -7.66 -0.23
C ILE A 20 -17.80 -7.48 1.14
N ARG A 21 -17.81 -8.53 1.94
CA ARG A 21 -17.17 -8.56 3.25
C ARG A 21 -15.81 -9.25 3.14
N LYS A 22 -14.77 -8.50 3.39
CA LYS A 22 -13.38 -8.99 3.40
C LYS A 22 -12.61 -8.32 4.54
N LYS A 23 -11.45 -8.88 4.87
CA LYS A 23 -10.47 -8.26 5.74
C LYS A 23 -9.53 -7.38 4.92
N ILE A 24 -8.83 -6.46 5.58
CA ILE A 24 -7.91 -5.51 4.92
C ILE A 24 -6.48 -6.03 5.01
N ALA A 25 -5.79 -5.99 3.88
CA ALA A 25 -4.38 -6.28 3.77
C ALA A 25 -3.63 -5.19 2.98
N PHE A 26 -2.31 -5.21 3.09
CA PHE A 26 -1.41 -4.32 2.36
C PHE A 26 -0.25 -5.13 1.79
N VAL A 27 0.29 -4.68 0.67
CA VAL A 27 1.57 -5.18 0.17
C VAL A 27 2.68 -4.64 1.06
N ARG A 28 3.57 -5.51 1.53
CA ARG A 28 4.77 -5.09 2.25
C ARG A 28 5.55 -4.09 1.40
N HIS A 29 6.16 -3.10 2.04
CA HIS A 29 6.91 -2.03 1.39
C HIS A 29 6.07 -1.10 0.49
N ASN A 30 4.75 -1.15 0.58
CA ASN A 30 3.93 -0.06 0.07
C ASN A 30 4.17 1.19 0.95
N ARG A 31 3.72 2.34 0.45
CA ARG A 31 3.92 3.62 1.14
C ARG A 31 3.54 3.52 2.62
N PRO A 32 4.41 3.98 3.55
CA PRO A 32 4.11 3.94 4.98
C PRO A 32 2.83 4.68 5.32
N VAL A 33 2.05 4.10 6.23
CA VAL A 33 0.81 4.72 6.71
C VAL A 33 1.14 5.78 7.75
N ASP A 34 0.72 7.02 7.50
CA ASP A 34 0.80 8.12 8.44
C ASP A 34 -0.41 8.09 9.40
N ASN A 35 -0.16 7.79 10.67
CA ASN A 35 -1.22 7.68 11.67
C ASN A 35 -1.97 9.00 11.90
N LYS A 36 -1.34 10.15 11.75
CA LYS A 36 -2.03 11.46 11.85
C LYS A 36 -3.07 11.62 10.75
N LYS A 37 -2.76 11.17 9.54
CA LYS A 37 -3.73 11.15 8.43
C LYS A 37 -4.87 10.18 8.70
N VAL A 38 -4.57 9.01 9.25
CA VAL A 38 -5.60 8.03 9.66
C VAL A 38 -6.54 8.65 10.68
N ASP A 39 -6.03 9.30 11.73
CA ASP A 39 -6.84 9.94 12.76
C ASP A 39 -7.67 11.10 12.21
N GLY A 40 -7.13 11.86 11.25
CA GLY A 40 -7.88 12.88 10.51
C GLY A 40 -9.06 12.30 9.74
N PHE A 41 -8.87 11.19 9.03
CA PHE A 41 -9.96 10.51 8.34
C PHE A 41 -10.99 9.90 9.29
N ILE A 42 -10.59 9.37 10.43
CA ILE A 42 -11.53 8.89 11.46
C ILE A 42 -12.51 9.99 11.85
N SER A 43 -12.00 11.20 12.11
CA SER A 43 -12.84 12.34 12.48
C SER A 43 -13.80 12.75 11.35
N ILE A 44 -13.34 12.74 10.12
CA ILE A 44 -14.14 13.05 8.93
C ILE A 44 -15.24 12.00 8.72
N ILE A 45 -14.93 10.72 8.84
CA ILE A 45 -15.88 9.62 8.69
C ILE A 45 -16.93 9.68 9.81
N ALA A 46 -16.50 9.80 11.06
CA ALA A 46 -17.39 9.82 12.22
C ALA A 46 -18.35 11.03 12.20
N SER A 47 -17.94 12.16 11.62
CA SER A 47 -18.79 13.36 11.48
C SER A 47 -19.73 13.32 10.26
N GLY A 48 -19.69 12.27 9.46
CA GLY A 48 -20.50 12.14 8.23
C GLY A 48 -20.06 13.04 7.08
N LYS A 49 -18.85 13.61 7.14
CA LYS A 49 -18.30 14.51 6.12
C LYS A 49 -17.37 13.83 5.12
N TYR A 50 -17.26 12.50 5.17
CA TYR A 50 -16.41 11.77 4.24
C TYR A 50 -16.93 11.89 2.80
N GLU A 51 -16.02 12.25 1.88
CA GLU A 51 -16.34 12.35 0.46
C GLU A 51 -16.37 10.95 -0.18
N LYS A 52 -17.59 10.45 -0.42
CA LYS A 52 -17.83 9.11 -0.96
C LYS A 52 -17.43 8.93 -2.42
N ALA A 53 -17.19 10.03 -3.14
CA ALA A 53 -16.74 9.98 -4.52
C ALA A 53 -15.25 9.60 -4.67
N TYR A 54 -14.45 9.73 -3.62
CA TYR A 54 -13.04 9.31 -3.67
C TYR A 54 -12.92 7.79 -3.83
N PRO A 55 -12.31 7.32 -4.92
CA PRO A 55 -12.17 5.88 -5.15
C PRO A 55 -11.15 5.26 -4.19
N ILE A 56 -11.46 4.05 -3.77
CA ILE A 56 -10.51 3.15 -3.10
C ILE A 56 -10.23 2.00 -4.05
N ILE A 57 -8.97 1.72 -4.33
CA ILE A 57 -8.56 0.72 -5.29
C ILE A 57 -7.94 -0.45 -4.57
N VAL A 58 -8.45 -1.63 -4.85
CA VAL A 58 -8.02 -2.87 -4.22
C VAL A 58 -7.72 -3.95 -5.26
N ILE A 59 -6.93 -4.93 -4.87
CA ILE A 59 -6.76 -6.21 -5.56
C ILE A 59 -7.09 -7.33 -4.59
N GLU A 60 -7.61 -8.45 -5.07
CA GLU A 60 -7.73 -9.63 -4.24
C GLU A 60 -6.36 -10.07 -3.73
N ALA A 61 -6.22 -10.21 -2.42
CA ALA A 61 -4.91 -10.45 -1.81
C ALA A 61 -4.29 -11.78 -2.26
N GLU A 62 -5.10 -12.79 -2.58
CA GLU A 62 -4.59 -14.04 -3.16
C GLU A 62 -3.92 -13.82 -4.53
N LYS A 63 -4.40 -12.87 -5.34
CA LYS A 63 -3.79 -12.52 -6.63
C LYS A 63 -2.45 -11.77 -6.44
N ALA A 64 -2.39 -10.88 -5.46
CA ALA A 64 -1.12 -10.25 -5.08
C ALA A 64 -0.09 -11.27 -4.59
N PHE A 65 -0.53 -12.20 -3.75
CA PHE A 65 0.30 -13.30 -3.27
C PHE A 65 0.82 -14.18 -4.42
N ALA A 66 -0.05 -14.56 -5.36
CA ALA A 66 0.32 -15.36 -6.52
C ALA A 66 1.36 -14.69 -7.43
N LYS A 67 1.43 -13.37 -7.42
CA LYS A 67 2.43 -12.57 -8.15
C LYS A 67 3.77 -12.45 -7.40
N GLY A 68 3.91 -13.07 -6.23
CA GLY A 68 5.12 -13.08 -5.43
C GLY A 68 5.25 -11.92 -4.43
N TYR A 69 4.23 -11.09 -4.28
CA TYR A 69 4.25 -10.01 -3.28
C TYR A 69 3.97 -10.54 -1.88
N GLU A 70 4.72 -10.04 -0.89
CA GLU A 70 4.41 -10.28 0.50
C GLU A 70 3.21 -9.45 0.92
N VAL A 71 2.14 -10.11 1.35
CA VAL A 71 0.90 -9.48 1.79
C VAL A 71 0.81 -9.54 3.31
N GLN A 72 0.51 -8.43 3.94
CA GLN A 72 0.42 -8.30 5.39
C GLN A 72 -0.96 -7.79 5.81
N ASN A 73 -1.41 -8.22 7.01
CA ASN A 73 -2.62 -7.71 7.63
C ASN A 73 -2.39 -6.33 8.28
N LEU A 74 -3.42 -5.78 8.93
CA LEU A 74 -3.35 -4.48 9.63
C LEU A 74 -2.30 -4.43 10.75
N LYS A 75 -1.90 -5.57 11.29
CA LYS A 75 -0.87 -5.69 12.33
C LYS A 75 0.54 -5.85 11.78
N GLY A 76 0.69 -5.95 10.45
CA GLY A 76 1.96 -6.23 9.81
C GLY A 76 2.37 -7.71 9.79
N GLU A 77 1.47 -8.61 10.13
CA GLU A 77 1.70 -10.05 10.10
C GLU A 77 1.55 -10.55 8.65
N LYS A 78 2.52 -11.34 8.20
CA LYS A 78 2.53 -11.93 6.87
C LYS A 78 1.39 -12.96 6.73
N LEU A 79 0.63 -12.86 5.65
CA LEU A 79 -0.44 -13.80 5.32
C LEU A 79 0.10 -15.00 4.54
N THR A 80 -0.51 -16.15 4.78
CA THR A 80 -0.36 -17.34 3.92
C THR A 80 -1.25 -17.22 2.68
N GLN A 81 -1.02 -18.07 1.69
CA GLN A 81 -1.84 -18.12 0.48
C GLN A 81 -3.32 -18.39 0.80
N GLU A 82 -3.58 -19.28 1.75
CA GLU A 82 -4.96 -19.63 2.14
C GLU A 82 -5.65 -18.47 2.86
N GLU A 83 -4.94 -17.83 3.78
CA GLU A 83 -5.46 -16.65 4.48
C GLU A 83 -5.74 -15.49 3.53
N ALA A 84 -4.90 -15.29 2.52
CA ALA A 84 -5.04 -14.20 1.55
C ALA A 84 -6.39 -14.21 0.81
N LYS A 85 -7.05 -15.35 0.68
CA LYS A 85 -8.39 -15.46 0.07
C LYS A 85 -9.46 -14.64 0.79
N GLU A 86 -9.28 -14.38 2.08
CA GLU A 86 -10.22 -13.62 2.91
C GLU A 86 -9.97 -12.11 2.92
N TYR A 87 -8.96 -11.63 2.17
CA TYR A 87 -8.50 -10.25 2.23
C TYR A 87 -8.61 -9.54 0.88
N PHE A 88 -8.91 -8.26 0.96
CA PHE A 88 -8.58 -7.31 -0.11
C PHE A 88 -7.27 -6.58 0.24
N CYS A 89 -6.38 -6.51 -0.73
CA CYS A 89 -5.16 -5.75 -0.63
C CYS A 89 -5.39 -4.33 -1.15
N ILE A 90 -5.18 -3.33 -0.31
CA ILE A 90 -5.42 -1.93 -0.65
C ILE A 90 -4.24 -1.40 -1.46
N LEU A 91 -4.51 -0.95 -2.68
CA LEU A 91 -3.51 -0.32 -3.56
C LEU A 91 -3.54 1.20 -3.44
N ASP A 92 -4.71 1.80 -3.40
CA ASP A 92 -4.91 3.23 -3.16
C ASP A 92 -6.01 3.46 -2.12
N GLY A 93 -5.82 4.46 -1.28
CA GLY A 93 -6.71 4.75 -0.14
C GLY A 93 -6.36 4.02 1.15
N GLN A 94 -5.08 3.74 1.39
CA GLN A 94 -4.60 3.04 2.60
C GLN A 94 -4.99 3.75 3.89
N HIS A 95 -4.77 5.06 3.99
CA HIS A 95 -5.12 5.84 5.18
C HIS A 95 -6.62 5.82 5.44
N ARG A 96 -7.42 5.98 4.39
CA ARG A 96 -8.89 5.94 4.45
C ARG A 96 -9.40 4.56 4.86
N SER A 97 -8.91 3.51 4.24
CA SER A 97 -9.28 2.12 4.56
C SER A 97 -8.92 1.75 5.99
N LYS A 98 -7.74 2.13 6.45
CA LYS A 98 -7.31 1.91 7.83
C LYS A 98 -8.17 2.70 8.83
N ALA A 99 -8.58 3.92 8.48
CA ALA A 99 -9.48 4.73 9.29
C ALA A 99 -10.86 4.06 9.46
N PHE A 100 -11.45 3.55 8.39
CA PHE A 100 -12.70 2.80 8.45
C PHE A 100 -12.58 1.55 9.35
N ALA A 101 -11.52 0.77 9.17
CA ALA A 101 -11.30 -0.44 9.97
C ALA A 101 -11.13 -0.10 11.46
N LYS A 102 -10.32 0.91 11.79
CA LYS A 102 -10.10 1.34 13.17
C LYS A 102 -11.38 1.87 13.81
N LEU A 103 -12.14 2.67 13.08
CA LEU A 103 -13.40 3.23 13.56
C LEU A 103 -14.46 2.14 13.81
N ASN A 104 -14.57 1.15 12.92
CA ASN A 104 -15.47 0.01 13.12
C ASN A 104 -15.13 -0.80 14.39
N ILE A 105 -13.85 -0.97 14.68
CA ILE A 105 -13.40 -1.68 15.88
C ILE A 105 -13.70 -0.87 17.15
N THR A 106 -13.47 0.45 17.12
CA THR A 106 -13.51 1.29 18.32
C THR A 106 -14.91 1.83 18.64
N SER A 107 -15.74 2.08 17.63
CA SER A 107 -17.06 2.69 17.83
C SER A 107 -18.20 1.70 17.99
N GLY A 108 -17.99 0.44 17.63
CA GLY A 108 -19.07 -0.58 17.58
C GLY A 108 -20.07 -0.36 16.43
N ASN A 109 -19.90 0.68 15.64
CA ASN A 109 -20.71 0.94 14.44
C ASN A 109 -20.11 0.22 13.24
N THR A 110 -20.95 -0.14 12.28
CA THR A 110 -20.50 -0.74 11.01
C THR A 110 -20.53 0.31 9.92
N TYR A 111 -19.34 0.85 9.60
CA TYR A 111 -19.17 1.75 8.46
C TYR A 111 -18.79 0.94 7.21
N THR A 112 -19.53 1.12 6.13
CA THR A 112 -19.22 0.52 4.83
C THR A 112 -18.22 1.41 4.09
N ILE A 113 -17.15 0.82 3.57
CA ILE A 113 -16.18 1.53 2.73
C ILE A 113 -16.81 1.77 1.36
N PRO A 114 -17.04 3.03 0.96
CA PRO A 114 -17.74 3.34 -0.29
C PRO A 114 -16.78 3.38 -1.48
N ASN A 115 -17.35 3.25 -2.68
CA ASN A 115 -16.68 3.49 -3.96
C ASN A 115 -15.38 2.69 -4.13
N VAL A 116 -15.46 1.38 -3.91
CA VAL A 116 -14.32 0.46 -4.01
C VAL A 116 -14.27 -0.16 -5.39
N HIS A 117 -13.11 -0.10 -6.01
CA HIS A 117 -12.83 -0.67 -7.32
C HIS A 117 -11.83 -1.82 -7.19
N VAL A 118 -12.26 -3.02 -7.56
CA VAL A 118 -11.39 -4.19 -7.60
C VAL A 118 -10.70 -4.22 -8.95
N LYS A 119 -9.37 -4.18 -8.94
CA LYS A 119 -8.55 -4.18 -10.15
C LYS A 119 -7.77 -5.48 -10.29
N GLU A 120 -7.52 -5.85 -11.52
CA GLU A 120 -6.50 -6.83 -11.88
C GLU A 120 -5.28 -6.08 -12.40
N VAL A 121 -4.16 -6.22 -11.72
CA VAL A 121 -2.92 -5.51 -12.03
C VAL A 121 -1.82 -6.53 -12.23
N GLU A 122 -1.14 -6.49 -13.36
CA GLU A 122 -0.06 -7.44 -13.65
C GLU A 122 1.20 -7.13 -12.85
N ASN A 123 1.59 -5.86 -12.79
CA ASN A 123 2.73 -5.39 -12.00
C ASN A 123 2.27 -4.38 -10.95
N ILE A 124 2.11 -4.88 -9.72
CA ILE A 124 1.63 -4.05 -8.59
C ILE A 124 2.62 -2.95 -8.26
N GLY A 125 3.91 -3.23 -8.28
CA GLY A 125 4.93 -2.24 -7.97
C GLY A 125 4.89 -1.06 -8.95
N GLU A 126 4.85 -1.32 -10.25
CA GLU A 126 4.74 -0.30 -11.28
C GLU A 126 3.44 0.50 -11.15
N TYR A 127 2.32 -0.18 -10.92
CA TYR A 127 1.03 0.45 -10.68
C TYR A 127 1.06 1.41 -9.49
N LEU A 128 1.70 1.03 -8.37
CA LEU A 128 1.83 1.88 -7.19
C LEU A 128 2.70 3.12 -7.46
N VAL A 129 3.75 2.99 -8.27
CA VAL A 129 4.55 4.15 -8.71
C VAL A 129 3.69 5.12 -9.49
N ASP A 130 2.93 4.63 -10.46
CA ASP A 130 2.12 5.46 -11.36
C ASP A 130 1.02 6.19 -10.59
N ILE A 131 0.27 5.51 -9.73
CA ILE A 131 -0.80 6.14 -8.94
C ILE A 131 -0.25 7.24 -8.03
N ASN A 132 0.85 6.99 -7.34
CA ASN A 132 1.37 7.91 -6.34
C ASN A 132 2.26 9.00 -6.97
N GLY A 133 2.72 8.83 -8.20
CA GLY A 133 3.50 9.82 -8.93
C GLY A 133 2.70 11.04 -9.36
N VAL A 134 1.39 10.94 -9.44
CA VAL A 134 0.49 12.01 -9.96
C VAL A 134 -0.03 12.93 -8.86
N GLY A 135 -0.15 12.48 -7.61
CA GLY A 135 -0.87 13.20 -6.55
C GLY A 135 -0.04 13.79 -5.42
N THR A 136 1.12 13.25 -5.11
CA THR A 136 2.01 13.71 -4.04
C THR A 136 3.45 13.37 -4.37
N SER A 137 4.37 14.31 -4.15
CA SER A 137 5.79 14.01 -4.27
C SER A 137 6.16 12.90 -3.29
N TRP A 138 6.59 11.77 -3.82
CA TRP A 138 7.13 10.69 -3.02
C TRP A 138 8.44 11.14 -2.35
N SER A 139 8.60 10.79 -1.09
CA SER A 139 9.90 10.89 -0.45
C SER A 139 10.88 9.92 -1.15
N GLN A 140 12.16 10.17 -0.99
CA GLN A 140 13.18 9.25 -1.51
C GLN A 140 13.04 7.84 -0.94
N LYS A 141 12.66 7.74 0.35
CA LYS A 141 12.39 6.46 1.01
C LYS A 141 11.25 5.70 0.30
N ASP A 142 10.16 6.38 -0.04
CA ASP A 142 9.03 5.78 -0.75
C ASP A 142 9.46 5.24 -2.12
N ARG A 143 10.33 5.96 -2.84
CA ARG A 143 10.83 5.55 -4.16
C ARG A 143 11.73 4.31 -4.10
N VAL A 144 12.65 4.26 -3.13
CA VAL A 144 13.53 3.09 -2.92
C VAL A 144 12.70 1.87 -2.53
N THR A 145 11.71 2.07 -1.65
CA THR A 145 10.79 1.01 -1.21
C THR A 145 10.03 0.41 -2.39
N VAL A 146 9.54 1.25 -3.31
CA VAL A 146 8.83 0.77 -4.49
C VAL A 146 9.76 0.15 -5.53
N ALA A 147 10.97 0.65 -5.67
CA ALA A 147 11.97 0.02 -6.53
C ALA A 147 12.26 -1.43 -6.09
N ALA A 148 12.29 -1.71 -4.79
CA ALA A 148 12.40 -3.07 -4.27
C ALA A 148 11.21 -3.97 -4.66
N LEU A 149 10.03 -3.40 -4.90
CA LEU A 149 8.85 -4.14 -5.37
C LEU A 149 8.86 -4.38 -6.89
N THR A 150 9.53 -3.51 -7.67
CA THR A 150 9.57 -3.57 -9.13
C THR A 150 10.75 -4.32 -9.68
N THR A 151 11.82 -4.45 -8.90
CA THR A 151 13.07 -5.14 -9.28
C THR A 151 13.29 -6.31 -8.34
N ASP A 152 13.59 -7.48 -8.87
CA ASP A 152 14.09 -8.62 -8.07
C ASP A 152 15.54 -8.37 -7.60
N ASP A 153 15.94 -7.11 -7.42
CA ASP A 153 17.28 -6.75 -7.01
C ASP A 153 17.39 -6.84 -5.49
N GLU A 154 18.14 -7.81 -5.03
CA GLU A 154 18.43 -8.07 -3.62
C GLU A 154 19.03 -6.83 -2.92
N LEU A 155 19.77 -6.00 -3.66
CA LEU A 155 20.32 -4.76 -3.14
C LEU A 155 19.22 -3.82 -2.64
N PHE A 156 18.17 -3.60 -3.42
CA PHE A 156 17.08 -2.70 -3.03
C PHE A 156 16.28 -3.25 -1.85
N THR A 157 16.09 -4.56 -1.80
CA THR A 157 15.42 -5.21 -0.66
C THR A 157 16.21 -4.98 0.63
N ASN A 158 17.51 -5.20 0.60
CA ASN A 158 18.39 -5.00 1.76
C ASN A 158 18.48 -3.52 2.18
N VAL A 159 18.50 -2.60 1.21
CA VAL A 159 18.49 -1.15 1.50
C VAL A 159 17.17 -0.74 2.19
N VAL A 160 16.04 -1.29 1.77
CA VAL A 160 14.73 -1.04 2.39
C VAL A 160 14.71 -1.52 3.84
N GLU A 161 15.27 -2.70 4.12
CA GLU A 161 15.37 -3.22 5.50
C GLU A 161 16.14 -2.27 6.41
N LEU A 162 17.28 -1.74 5.96
CA LEU A 162 18.05 -0.74 6.73
C LEU A 162 17.29 0.58 6.91
N LEU A 163 16.54 1.01 5.90
CA LEU A 163 15.68 2.20 6.04
C LEU A 163 14.58 2.01 7.08
N ASP A 164 14.02 0.81 7.15
CA ASP A 164 13.01 0.45 8.15
C ASP A 164 13.61 0.37 9.57
N GLU A 165 14.89 0.02 9.70
CA GLU A 165 15.66 0.08 10.94
C GLU A 165 16.07 1.51 11.35
N GLY A 166 15.79 2.52 10.52
CA GLY A 166 16.03 3.92 10.83
C GLY A 166 17.31 4.52 10.24
N PHE A 167 18.08 3.77 9.44
CA PHE A 167 19.22 4.33 8.72
C PHE A 167 18.77 5.30 7.63
N ASN A 168 19.55 6.36 7.38
CA ASN A 168 19.27 7.21 6.24
C ASN A 168 19.71 6.54 4.92
N GLN A 169 19.10 6.95 3.81
CA GLN A 169 19.30 6.32 2.51
C GLN A 169 20.77 6.29 2.07
N SER A 170 21.51 7.38 2.28
CA SER A 170 22.93 7.45 1.90
C SER A 170 23.77 6.45 2.68
N THR A 171 23.46 6.25 3.97
CA THR A 171 24.15 5.28 4.82
C THR A 171 23.78 3.85 4.42
N ALA A 172 22.51 3.57 4.16
CA ALA A 172 22.05 2.25 3.72
C ALA A 172 22.72 1.86 2.38
N MET A 173 22.76 2.77 1.42
CA MET A 173 23.43 2.54 0.14
C MET A 173 24.95 2.35 0.29
N LEU A 174 25.59 3.11 1.18
CA LEU A 174 27.04 2.96 1.44
C LEU A 174 27.37 1.58 2.02
N ILE A 175 26.55 1.05 2.91
CA ILE A 175 26.76 -0.26 3.53
C ILE A 175 26.78 -1.38 2.46
N PHE A 176 25.88 -1.34 1.50
CA PHE A 176 25.77 -2.40 0.49
C PHE A 176 26.63 -2.18 -0.75
N THR A 177 26.83 -0.95 -1.18
CA THR A 177 27.59 -0.66 -2.41
C THR A 177 29.05 -0.32 -2.16
N GLY A 178 29.41 -0.02 -0.92
CA GLY A 178 30.75 0.52 -0.57
C GLY A 178 31.01 1.91 -1.15
N LYS A 179 30.01 2.54 -1.76
CA LYS A 179 30.11 3.87 -2.40
C LYS A 179 29.03 4.81 -1.89
N LYS A 180 29.40 6.04 -1.63
CA LYS A 180 28.45 7.09 -1.32
C LYS A 180 27.85 7.61 -2.62
N LEU A 181 26.63 7.19 -2.93
CA LEU A 181 25.90 7.64 -4.10
C LEU A 181 25.24 8.99 -3.84
N SER A 182 25.26 9.88 -4.82
CA SER A 182 24.48 11.10 -4.81
C SER A 182 23.00 10.80 -5.05
N ASN A 183 22.12 11.73 -4.66
CA ASN A 183 20.69 11.59 -4.91
C ASN A 183 20.36 11.42 -6.42
N GLY A 184 21.14 12.04 -7.30
CA GLY A 184 21.00 11.87 -8.74
C GLY A 184 21.32 10.44 -9.18
N GLN A 185 22.43 9.88 -8.73
CA GLN A 185 22.84 8.51 -9.03
C GLN A 185 21.84 7.49 -8.48
N ILE A 186 21.31 7.72 -7.30
CA ILE A 186 20.24 6.87 -6.73
C ILE A 186 19.00 6.92 -7.62
N ASN A 187 18.56 8.10 -8.06
CA ASN A 187 17.42 8.24 -8.95
C ASN A 187 17.65 7.56 -10.32
N HIS A 188 18.85 7.57 -10.86
CA HIS A 188 19.19 6.84 -12.10
C HIS A 188 19.12 5.32 -11.88
N ALA A 189 19.68 4.83 -10.78
CA ALA A 189 19.60 3.41 -10.43
C ALA A 189 18.13 2.94 -10.23
N LEU A 190 17.30 3.77 -9.61
CA LEU A 190 15.86 3.49 -9.42
C LEU A 190 15.07 3.39 -10.72
N LYS A 191 15.57 4.02 -11.81
CA LYS A 191 14.98 3.92 -13.14
C LYS A 191 15.55 2.79 -13.99
N GLY A 192 16.47 1.98 -13.44
CA GLY A 192 17.19 0.95 -14.20
C GLY A 192 18.23 1.52 -15.18
N GLU A 193 18.65 2.78 -15.01
CA GLU A 193 19.67 3.43 -15.81
C GLU A 193 21.06 3.16 -15.21
N GLU A 194 22.09 3.02 -16.07
CA GLU A 194 23.46 2.85 -15.59
C GLU A 194 23.91 4.06 -14.76
N VAL A 195 24.45 3.78 -13.59
CA VAL A 195 25.01 4.80 -12.69
C VAL A 195 26.49 5.00 -13.06
N THR A 196 26.76 6.06 -13.77
CA THR A 196 28.15 6.50 -14.07
C THR A 196 28.75 7.35 -12.94
#